data_b410582a2f8cd4198d6baf7f768c3ac5
#
_entry.id   b410582a2f8cd4198d6baf7f768c3ac5
#
_cell.length_a   1.000
_cell.length_b   1.000
_cell.length_c   1.000
_cell.angle_alpha   90.00
_cell.angle_beta   90.00
_cell.angle_gamma   90.00
#
_symmetry.space_group_name_H-M   'P 1'
#
loop_
_entity.id
_entity.type
_entity.pdbx_description
1 polymer ?
#
loop_
_entity_poly.entity_id
_entity_poly.type
_entity_poly.pdbx_seq_one_letter_code
_entity_poly.pdbx_strand_id
1 'polypeptide(L)'
;GQWGGLRFYKTSYENHLVYADIHGGSFGIRCDSSMTDRRKLTLESSLIRQVSGNGLELTSCQVVVGNSEISNAGENCVSLLGGDYTFTHCTLANYFSWNVRKGVALQVRNELDDTAYPLSSAIFRNCIIAGSGTDEINGGRSKNENIAFNYYFSHCLINSIEEENDKIVNVIWEKDDNFMLMDNHT
;
A
#
# COMPACT_ATOMS: atom_id res chain seq x y z
N GLY A 1 22.74 13.41 6.86
CA GLY A 1 22.13 12.09 7.08
C GLY A 1 20.68 12.09 6.68
N GLN A 2 20.18 10.95 6.30
CA GLN A 2 18.78 10.77 5.95
C GLN A 2 17.93 10.68 7.23
N TRP A 3 16.77 11.32 7.27
CA TRP A 3 15.87 11.19 8.41
C TRP A 3 15.14 9.83 8.39
N GLY A 4 14.61 9.38 9.56
CA GLY A 4 14.03 8.05 9.69
C GLY A 4 12.68 7.89 8.99
N GLY A 5 11.85 8.91 8.96
CA GLY A 5 10.42 8.87 8.62
C GLY A 5 9.54 9.12 9.84
N LEU A 6 8.22 9.02 9.67
CA LEU A 6 7.24 9.14 10.76
C LEU A 6 6.87 7.75 11.30
N ARG A 7 6.87 7.58 12.62
CA ARG A 7 6.44 6.34 13.26
C ARG A 7 5.35 6.59 14.29
N PHE A 8 4.22 5.90 14.12
CA PHE A 8 3.13 5.88 15.07
C PHE A 8 3.20 4.60 15.90
N TYR A 9 3.63 4.75 17.16
CA TYR A 9 3.81 3.63 18.08
C TYR A 9 2.47 3.01 18.50
N LYS A 10 2.52 1.83 19.14
CA LYS A 10 1.38 1.01 19.53
C LYS A 10 0.24 1.81 20.22
N THR A 11 0.57 2.75 21.06
CA THR A 11 -0.40 3.54 21.85
C THR A 11 -0.88 4.82 21.18
N SER A 12 -0.37 5.14 19.98
CA SER A 12 -0.78 6.34 19.24
C SER A 12 -2.02 6.05 18.40
N TYR A 13 -3.07 6.84 18.58
CA TYR A 13 -4.34 6.74 17.87
C TYR A 13 -4.83 8.12 17.43
N GLU A 14 -5.84 8.14 16.55
CA GLU A 14 -6.50 9.36 16.07
C GLU A 14 -5.51 10.36 15.46
N ASN A 15 -4.47 9.84 14.80
CA ASN A 15 -3.51 10.70 14.11
C ASN A 15 -4.11 11.14 12.77
N HIS A 16 -3.98 12.40 12.45
CA HIS A 16 -4.44 12.98 11.19
C HIS A 16 -3.28 13.67 10.49
N LEU A 17 -3.02 13.29 9.25
CA LEU A 17 -2.10 13.97 8.35
C LEU A 17 -2.87 14.41 7.11
N VAL A 18 -2.87 15.71 6.86
CA VAL A 18 -3.56 16.33 5.73
C VAL A 18 -2.60 17.29 5.04
N TYR A 19 -2.54 17.23 3.73
CA TYR A 19 -1.63 18.04 2.91
C TYR A 19 -0.16 17.91 3.30
N ALA A 20 0.25 16.72 3.75
CA ALA A 20 1.64 16.43 4.10
C ALA A 20 2.44 16.00 2.86
N ASP A 21 3.69 16.44 2.76
CA ASP A 21 4.68 15.92 1.80
C ASP A 21 5.82 15.27 2.57
N ILE A 22 5.90 13.95 2.53
CA ILE A 22 6.85 13.11 3.26
C ILE A 22 7.80 12.46 2.26
N HIS A 23 9.06 12.85 2.29
CA HIS A 23 10.03 12.36 1.31
C HIS A 23 11.46 12.30 1.84
N GLY A 24 12.34 11.61 1.11
CA GLY A 24 13.77 11.56 1.38
C GLY A 24 14.15 10.84 2.68
N GLY A 25 13.23 10.05 3.27
CA GLY A 25 13.46 9.30 4.50
C GLY A 25 13.96 7.88 4.27
N SER A 26 14.34 7.21 5.36
CA SER A 26 14.61 5.77 5.33
C SER A 26 13.32 4.97 5.09
N PHE A 27 12.20 5.49 5.56
CA PHE A 27 10.83 5.08 5.23
C PHE A 27 9.94 6.33 5.23
N GLY A 28 8.70 6.21 4.75
CA GLY A 28 7.75 7.31 4.83
C GLY A 28 7.00 7.31 6.16
N ILE A 29 5.96 6.50 6.27
CA ILE A 29 5.18 6.34 7.51
C ILE A 29 5.19 4.86 7.92
N ARG A 30 5.40 4.61 9.21
CA ARG A 30 5.26 3.31 9.84
C ARG A 30 4.23 3.36 10.97
N CYS A 31 3.23 2.47 10.91
CA CYS A 31 2.25 2.28 11.97
C CYS A 31 2.47 0.92 12.64
N ASP A 32 2.85 0.95 13.91
CA ASP A 32 3.01 -0.26 14.70
C ASP A 32 1.64 -0.89 15.02
N SER A 33 1.62 -2.19 15.29
CA SER A 33 0.42 -2.94 15.66
C SER A 33 -0.34 -2.29 16.81
N SER A 34 -1.66 -2.23 16.68
CA SER A 34 -2.57 -1.67 17.68
C SER A 34 -3.95 -2.31 17.52
N MET A 35 -4.88 -2.00 18.42
CA MET A 35 -6.27 -2.46 18.30
C MET A 35 -6.89 -1.90 17.00
N THR A 36 -7.65 -2.73 16.29
CA THR A 36 -8.30 -2.37 15.01
C THR A 36 -9.72 -1.82 15.18
N ASP A 37 -10.23 -1.76 16.39
CA ASP A 37 -11.50 -1.14 16.76
C ASP A 37 -11.39 0.39 16.88
N ARG A 38 -10.17 0.92 16.81
CA ARG A 38 -9.88 2.33 16.93
C ARG A 38 -8.91 2.78 15.83
N ARG A 39 -9.26 3.87 15.15
CA ARG A 39 -8.43 4.41 14.05
C ARG A 39 -7.07 4.86 14.54
N LYS A 40 -6.03 4.37 13.90
CA LYS A 40 -4.67 4.79 14.17
C LYS A 40 -4.26 6.03 13.38
N LEU A 41 -4.58 6.04 12.09
CA LEU A 41 -4.17 7.10 11.17
C LEU A 41 -5.26 7.38 10.14
N THR A 42 -5.50 8.64 9.88
CA THR A 42 -6.14 9.16 8.67
C THR A 42 -5.10 9.96 7.90
N LEU A 43 -4.83 9.55 6.66
CA LEU A 43 -3.95 10.25 5.73
C LEU A 43 -4.79 10.76 4.57
N GLU A 44 -4.77 12.06 4.35
CA GLU A 44 -5.63 12.72 3.35
C GLU A 44 -4.84 13.71 2.51
N SER A 45 -5.09 13.72 1.19
CA SER A 45 -4.54 14.72 0.26
C SER A 45 -3.03 14.91 0.42
N SER A 46 -2.28 13.82 0.61
CA SER A 46 -0.88 13.84 1.02
C SER A 46 0.00 13.06 0.05
N LEU A 47 1.29 13.36 0.08
CA LEU A 47 2.32 12.72 -0.73
C LEU A 47 3.31 11.97 0.18
N ILE A 48 3.59 10.71 -0.13
CA ILE A 48 4.70 9.95 0.45
C ILE A 48 5.54 9.47 -0.71
N ARG A 49 6.78 9.93 -0.81
CA ARG A 49 7.57 9.68 -2.01
C ARG A 49 9.07 9.64 -1.77
N GLN A 50 9.78 8.95 -2.69
CA GLN A 50 11.25 8.99 -2.74
C GLN A 50 11.88 8.61 -1.39
N VAL A 51 11.48 7.47 -0.85
CA VAL A 51 12.05 6.89 0.38
C VAL A 51 12.83 5.63 0.06
N SER A 52 13.84 5.30 0.86
CA SER A 52 14.72 4.16 0.58
C SER A 52 14.15 2.79 1.02
N GLY A 53 13.21 2.77 1.94
CA GLY A 53 12.45 1.60 2.38
C GLY A 53 10.99 1.65 1.91
N ASN A 54 10.06 1.21 2.76
CA ASN A 54 8.63 1.28 2.48
C ASN A 54 8.09 2.72 2.57
N GLY A 55 7.18 3.08 1.65
CA GLY A 55 6.45 4.35 1.71
C GLY A 55 5.50 4.38 2.91
N LEU A 56 4.55 3.47 2.94
CA LEU A 56 3.58 3.32 4.03
C LEU A 56 3.61 1.87 4.52
N GLU A 57 4.05 1.66 5.75
CA GLU A 57 4.17 0.35 6.38
C GLU A 57 3.18 0.23 7.53
N LEU A 58 2.19 -0.67 7.39
CA LEU A 58 1.07 -0.81 8.31
C LEU A 58 1.02 -2.23 8.87
N THR A 59 1.09 -2.35 10.19
CA THR A 59 1.02 -3.65 10.87
C THR A 59 -0.18 -3.69 11.80
N SER A 60 -1.14 -4.58 11.55
CA SER A 60 -2.29 -4.89 12.42
C SER A 60 -2.87 -3.66 13.11
N CYS A 61 -3.32 -2.69 12.34
CA CYS A 61 -3.93 -1.46 12.84
C CYS A 61 -5.07 -1.02 11.90
N GLN A 62 -5.81 0.01 12.26
CA GLN A 62 -6.83 0.59 11.42
C GLN A 62 -6.34 1.90 10.80
N VAL A 63 -6.34 1.98 9.47
CA VAL A 63 -5.91 3.18 8.73
C VAL A 63 -6.85 3.49 7.56
N VAL A 64 -7.11 4.76 7.36
CA VAL A 64 -7.83 5.28 6.18
C VAL A 64 -6.92 6.22 5.42
N VAL A 65 -6.84 6.01 4.11
CA VAL A 65 -6.05 6.84 3.19
C VAL A 65 -6.97 7.35 2.08
N GLY A 66 -6.99 8.65 1.87
CA GLY A 66 -7.80 9.30 0.83
C GLY A 66 -7.01 10.29 0.00
N ASN A 67 -7.32 10.39 -1.30
CA ASN A 67 -6.77 11.41 -2.21
C ASN A 67 -5.25 11.57 -2.15
N SER A 68 -4.51 10.50 -1.92
CA SER A 68 -3.08 10.55 -1.62
C SER A 68 -2.25 9.76 -2.62
N GLU A 69 -1.01 10.18 -2.80
CA GLU A 69 -0.02 9.48 -3.61
C GLU A 69 1.06 8.87 -2.71
N ILE A 70 1.33 7.59 -2.91
CA ILE A 70 2.47 6.90 -2.33
C ILE A 70 3.32 6.36 -3.48
N SER A 71 4.50 6.94 -3.69
CA SER A 71 5.27 6.67 -4.88
C SER A 71 6.77 6.52 -4.66
N ASN A 72 7.44 5.82 -5.58
CA ASN A 72 8.89 5.75 -5.66
C ASN A 72 9.56 5.35 -4.34
N ALA A 73 9.18 4.20 -3.81
CA ALA A 73 9.77 3.57 -2.63
C ALA A 73 10.82 2.52 -3.03
N GLY A 74 11.95 2.48 -2.35
CA GLY A 74 13.00 1.48 -2.60
C GLY A 74 12.59 0.06 -2.24
N GLU A 75 11.59 -0.08 -1.36
CA GLU A 75 10.86 -1.31 -1.10
C GLU A 75 9.43 -1.16 -1.62
N ASN A 76 8.40 -1.38 -0.84
CA ASN A 76 7.01 -1.27 -1.29
C ASN A 76 6.49 0.17 -1.11
N CYS A 77 5.67 0.66 -2.05
CA CYS A 77 4.94 1.88 -1.79
C CYS A 77 4.02 1.70 -0.58
N VAL A 78 3.24 0.63 -0.55
CA VAL A 78 2.41 0.25 0.59
C VAL A 78 2.69 -1.20 0.99
N SER A 79 2.97 -1.44 2.27
CA SER A 79 3.11 -2.78 2.86
C SER A 79 2.10 -2.96 3.99
N LEU A 80 1.19 -3.92 3.81
CA LEU A 80 0.13 -4.27 4.75
C LEU A 80 0.43 -5.63 5.39
N LEU A 81 0.41 -5.70 6.71
CA LEU A 81 0.53 -6.94 7.47
C LEU A 81 -0.65 -7.04 8.46
N GLY A 82 -1.68 -7.84 8.11
CA GLY A 82 -2.94 -7.89 8.87
C GLY A 82 -3.66 -6.54 8.94
N GLY A 83 -4.66 -6.41 9.80
CA GLY A 83 -5.32 -5.13 10.11
C GLY A 83 -6.58 -4.82 9.32
N ASP A 84 -6.96 -3.53 9.31
CA ASP A 84 -8.17 -3.00 8.67
C ASP A 84 -7.84 -1.69 7.93
N TYR A 85 -7.92 -1.70 6.61
CA TYR A 85 -7.43 -0.63 5.76
C TYR A 85 -8.44 -0.22 4.69
N THR A 86 -8.56 1.07 4.45
CA THR A 86 -9.34 1.63 3.35
C THR A 86 -8.50 2.65 2.59
N PHE A 87 -8.38 2.46 1.29
CA PHE A 87 -7.75 3.39 0.34
C PHE A 87 -8.79 3.85 -0.67
N THR A 88 -8.95 5.17 -0.84
CA THR A 88 -9.90 5.74 -1.79
C THR A 88 -9.26 6.87 -2.57
N HIS A 89 -9.35 6.84 -3.90
CA HIS A 89 -8.76 7.82 -4.79
C HIS A 89 -7.24 7.99 -4.59
N CYS A 90 -6.54 6.87 -4.40
CA CYS A 90 -5.11 6.86 -4.15
C CYS A 90 -4.31 6.38 -5.35
N THR A 91 -3.10 6.90 -5.49
CA THR A 91 -2.12 6.42 -6.46
C THR A 91 -0.97 5.75 -5.71
N LEU A 92 -0.75 4.47 -5.98
CA LEU A 92 0.37 3.68 -5.52
C LEU A 92 1.26 3.39 -6.73
N ALA A 93 2.37 4.12 -6.90
CA ALA A 93 3.14 4.08 -8.13
C ALA A 93 4.63 3.86 -7.86
N ASN A 94 5.14 2.65 -8.10
CA ASN A 94 6.53 2.33 -7.79
C ASN A 94 7.45 2.28 -9.02
N TYR A 95 7.94 3.44 -9.43
CA TYR A 95 8.97 3.63 -10.46
C TYR A 95 10.33 4.01 -9.86
N PHE A 96 10.65 3.53 -8.66
CA PHE A 96 11.90 3.83 -7.98
C PHE A 96 13.11 3.40 -8.81
N SER A 97 14.00 4.35 -9.13
CA SER A 97 15.14 4.15 -10.05
C SER A 97 16.50 4.59 -9.49
N TRP A 98 16.57 5.13 -8.26
CA TRP A 98 17.84 5.60 -7.69
C TRP A 98 18.76 4.48 -7.23
N ASN A 99 18.20 3.30 -7.01
CA ASN A 99 18.91 2.09 -6.66
C ASN A 99 18.07 0.89 -7.09
N VAL A 100 18.54 -0.33 -6.84
CA VAL A 100 17.74 -1.54 -7.08
C VAL A 100 16.48 -1.50 -6.22
N ARG A 101 15.33 -1.46 -6.86
CA ARG A 101 14.03 -1.59 -6.21
C ARG A 101 13.89 -3.03 -5.68
N LYS A 102 13.45 -3.19 -4.42
CA LYS A 102 13.32 -4.49 -3.75
C LYS A 102 11.88 -4.95 -3.54
N GLY A 103 10.91 -4.10 -3.86
CA GLY A 103 9.50 -4.36 -3.62
C GLY A 103 8.61 -3.93 -4.78
N VAL A 104 7.33 -3.83 -4.51
CA VAL A 104 6.25 -3.56 -5.46
C VAL A 104 5.44 -2.33 -5.04
N ALA A 105 4.42 -1.95 -5.82
CA ALA A 105 3.52 -0.87 -5.41
C ALA A 105 2.70 -1.26 -4.17
N LEU A 106 2.15 -2.48 -4.12
CA LEU A 106 1.33 -2.94 -3.00
C LEU A 106 1.73 -4.34 -2.54
N GLN A 107 2.11 -4.48 -1.28
CA GLN A 107 2.30 -5.77 -0.62
C GLN A 107 1.21 -6.01 0.42
N VAL A 108 0.56 -7.19 0.39
CA VAL A 108 -0.51 -7.57 1.34
C VAL A 108 -0.22 -8.94 1.93
N ARG A 109 -0.14 -9.02 3.27
CA ARG A 109 0.15 -10.28 3.97
C ARG A 109 -0.72 -10.44 5.22
N ASN A 110 -1.02 -11.69 5.59
CA ASN A 110 -1.66 -12.03 6.87
C ASN A 110 -0.83 -12.99 7.73
N GLU A 111 0.43 -13.18 7.38
CA GLU A 111 1.41 -13.98 8.14
C GLU A 111 2.82 -13.43 7.95
N LEU A 112 3.61 -13.50 8.99
CA LEU A 112 5.05 -13.18 8.97
C LEU A 112 5.76 -14.07 10.00
N ASP A 113 6.79 -14.80 9.58
CA ASP A 113 7.59 -15.67 10.45
C ASP A 113 6.71 -16.61 11.30
N ASP A 114 5.79 -17.35 10.65
CA ASP A 114 4.80 -18.25 11.26
C ASP A 114 3.84 -17.58 12.27
N THR A 115 3.88 -16.26 12.36
CA THR A 115 2.95 -15.49 13.21
C THR A 115 1.77 -14.98 12.39
N ALA A 116 0.57 -15.28 12.85
CA ALA A 116 -0.67 -14.86 12.22
C ALA A 116 -0.98 -13.37 12.49
N TYR A 117 -1.35 -12.66 11.43
CA TYR A 117 -1.82 -11.28 11.45
C TYR A 117 -3.13 -11.19 10.65
N PRO A 118 -4.29 -11.43 11.27
CA PRO A 118 -5.55 -11.43 10.53
C PRO A 118 -5.77 -10.12 9.76
N LEU A 119 -5.95 -10.23 8.45
CA LEU A 119 -6.34 -9.11 7.59
C LEU A 119 -7.87 -9.05 7.57
N SER A 120 -8.43 -8.25 8.46
CA SER A 120 -9.88 -8.09 8.61
C SER A 120 -10.48 -7.42 7.38
N SER A 121 -9.76 -6.46 6.80
CA SER A 121 -10.18 -5.75 5.60
C SER A 121 -9.00 -5.03 4.94
N ALA A 122 -8.93 -5.06 3.60
CA ALA A 122 -8.07 -4.18 2.78
C ALA A 122 -8.86 -3.76 1.54
N ILE A 123 -9.43 -2.57 1.58
CA ILE A 123 -10.34 -2.06 0.55
C ILE A 123 -9.65 -0.97 -0.26
N PHE A 124 -9.65 -1.15 -1.58
CA PHE A 124 -9.13 -0.18 -2.54
C PHE A 124 -10.27 0.24 -3.50
N ARG A 125 -10.58 1.53 -3.54
CA ARG A 125 -11.60 2.10 -4.41
C ARG A 125 -11.06 3.26 -5.22
N ASN A 126 -11.30 3.23 -6.52
CA ASN A 126 -10.87 4.30 -7.44
C ASN A 126 -9.37 4.58 -7.30
N CYS A 127 -8.55 3.52 -7.22
CA CYS A 127 -7.12 3.63 -7.03
C CYS A 127 -6.36 3.25 -8.30
N ILE A 128 -5.15 3.78 -8.43
CA ILE A 128 -4.16 3.37 -9.41
C ILE A 128 -3.05 2.63 -8.68
N ILE A 129 -2.73 1.42 -9.12
CA ILE A 129 -1.63 0.61 -8.60
C ILE A 129 -0.74 0.26 -9.78
N ALA A 130 0.42 0.89 -9.88
CA ALA A 130 1.30 0.82 -11.03
C ALA A 130 2.77 0.80 -10.64
N GLY A 131 3.63 0.45 -11.59
CA GLY A 131 5.07 0.49 -11.37
C GLY A 131 5.85 -0.06 -12.57
N SER A 132 7.16 -0.16 -12.42
CA SER A 132 8.06 -0.63 -13.48
C SER A 132 8.16 -2.15 -13.59
N GLY A 133 7.49 -2.91 -12.72
CA GLY A 133 7.43 -4.37 -12.79
C GLY A 133 6.23 -4.86 -13.61
N THR A 134 6.23 -6.14 -13.90
CA THR A 134 5.10 -6.83 -14.57
C THR A 134 3.99 -7.21 -13.60
N ASP A 135 4.29 -7.19 -12.30
CA ASP A 135 3.35 -7.51 -11.21
C ASP A 135 3.64 -6.57 -10.04
N GLU A 136 2.76 -5.62 -9.83
CA GLU A 136 2.90 -4.58 -8.80
C GLU A 136 2.06 -4.86 -7.54
N ILE A 137 1.43 -6.04 -7.47
CA ILE A 137 0.81 -6.54 -6.26
C ILE A 137 1.49 -7.84 -5.83
N ASN A 138 2.04 -7.84 -4.63
CA ASN A 138 2.62 -9.03 -4.01
C ASN A 138 1.81 -9.41 -2.77
N GLY A 139 1.41 -10.67 -2.67
CA GLY A 139 0.60 -11.18 -1.58
C GLY A 139 1.21 -12.38 -0.89
N GLY A 140 0.93 -12.51 0.39
CA GLY A 140 1.27 -13.68 1.19
C GLY A 140 0.10 -14.08 2.07
N ARG A 141 -0.67 -15.09 1.64
CA ARG A 141 -1.74 -15.66 2.45
C ARG A 141 -1.19 -16.82 3.28
N SER A 142 -1.53 -16.83 4.57
CA SER A 142 -1.26 -17.97 5.45
C SER A 142 -1.88 -19.25 4.90
N LYS A 143 -1.18 -20.36 5.10
CA LYS A 143 -1.71 -21.70 4.80
C LYS A 143 -2.88 -22.09 5.69
N ASN A 144 -3.00 -21.46 6.86
CA ASN A 144 -4.14 -21.64 7.75
C ASN A 144 -5.32 -20.79 7.27
N GLU A 145 -6.29 -21.41 6.62
CA GLU A 145 -7.47 -20.74 6.06
C GLU A 145 -8.38 -20.08 7.10
N ASN A 146 -8.23 -20.41 8.38
CA ASN A 146 -8.96 -19.76 9.46
C ASN A 146 -8.45 -18.35 9.78
N ILE A 147 -7.26 -17.98 9.28
CA ILE A 147 -6.74 -16.64 9.43
C ILE A 147 -7.33 -15.74 8.35
N ALA A 148 -8.06 -14.72 8.76
CA ALA A 148 -8.74 -13.81 7.84
C ALA A 148 -7.76 -13.20 6.82
N PHE A 149 -8.16 -13.21 5.54
CA PHE A 149 -7.48 -12.56 4.43
C PHE A 149 -8.52 -11.93 3.51
N ASN A 150 -9.05 -10.78 3.95
CA ASN A 150 -10.12 -10.09 3.25
C ASN A 150 -9.58 -8.87 2.53
N TYR A 151 -9.72 -8.86 1.21
CA TYR A 151 -9.39 -7.72 0.35
C TYR A 151 -10.54 -7.43 -0.60
N TYR A 152 -10.56 -6.22 -1.14
CA TYR A 152 -11.54 -5.80 -2.12
C TYR A 152 -10.98 -4.68 -2.99
N PHE A 153 -11.01 -4.88 -4.31
CA PHE A 153 -10.63 -3.88 -5.31
C PHE A 153 -11.87 -3.48 -6.11
N SER A 154 -12.10 -2.20 -6.26
CA SER A 154 -13.25 -1.69 -7.02
C SER A 154 -12.89 -0.44 -7.82
N HIS A 155 -13.14 -0.47 -9.12
CA HIS A 155 -12.87 0.63 -10.03
C HIS A 155 -11.40 1.10 -9.98
N CYS A 156 -10.49 0.15 -9.99
CA CYS A 156 -9.05 0.41 -9.95
C CYS A 156 -8.40 0.17 -11.31
N LEU A 157 -7.30 0.86 -11.56
CA LEU A 157 -6.34 0.52 -12.61
C LEU A 157 -5.16 -0.20 -11.95
N ILE A 158 -4.85 -1.42 -12.37
CA ILE A 158 -3.86 -2.27 -11.72
C ILE A 158 -2.88 -2.85 -12.73
N ASN A 159 -1.58 -2.60 -12.52
CA ASN A 159 -0.50 -3.30 -13.19
C ASN A 159 -0.16 -4.57 -12.39
N SER A 160 -0.80 -5.66 -12.72
CA SER A 160 -0.57 -6.97 -12.13
C SER A 160 -1.17 -8.05 -13.02
N ILE A 161 -0.88 -9.30 -12.71
CA ILE A 161 -1.50 -10.45 -13.38
C ILE A 161 -3.02 -10.40 -13.14
N GLU A 162 -3.78 -10.46 -14.23
CA GLU A 162 -5.25 -10.43 -14.17
C GLU A 162 -5.80 -11.59 -13.35
N GLU A 163 -6.64 -11.26 -12.39
CA GLU A 163 -7.32 -12.20 -11.51
C GLU A 163 -8.81 -11.92 -11.49
N GLU A 164 -9.64 -12.95 -11.66
CA GLU A 164 -11.09 -12.84 -11.61
C GLU A 164 -11.65 -13.52 -10.35
N ASN A 165 -12.28 -12.75 -9.48
CA ASN A 165 -13.04 -13.26 -8.34
C ASN A 165 -14.07 -12.20 -7.87
N ASP A 166 -14.92 -12.57 -6.93
CA ASP A 166 -16.01 -11.74 -6.40
C ASP A 166 -15.52 -10.51 -5.60
N LYS A 167 -14.23 -10.44 -5.28
CA LYS A 167 -13.60 -9.34 -4.55
C LYS A 167 -12.96 -8.30 -5.47
N ILE A 168 -12.99 -8.53 -6.79
CA ILE A 168 -12.39 -7.67 -7.80
C ILE A 168 -13.48 -7.22 -8.76
N VAL A 169 -13.87 -5.94 -8.69
CA VAL A 169 -15.02 -5.40 -9.40
C VAL A 169 -14.62 -4.18 -10.22
N ASN A 170 -14.92 -4.21 -11.53
CA ASN A 170 -14.64 -3.11 -12.44
C ASN A 170 -13.17 -2.66 -12.39
N VAL A 171 -12.25 -3.60 -12.37
CA VAL A 171 -10.82 -3.35 -12.43
C VAL A 171 -10.36 -3.36 -13.89
N ILE A 172 -9.53 -2.39 -14.24
CA ILE A 172 -8.81 -2.36 -15.51
C ILE A 172 -7.41 -2.90 -15.22
N TRP A 173 -7.07 -4.02 -15.84
CA TRP A 173 -5.74 -4.59 -15.78
C TRP A 173 -4.87 -3.94 -16.85
N GLU A 174 -3.72 -3.49 -16.43
CA GLU A 174 -2.74 -2.93 -17.32
C GLU A 174 -2.08 -4.07 -18.09
N LYS A 175 -2.26 -4.04 -19.42
CA LYS A 175 -1.57 -4.91 -20.38
C LYS A 175 -0.69 -4.04 -21.24
N ASP A 176 0.41 -4.58 -21.75
CA ASP A 176 1.40 -3.86 -22.58
C ASP A 176 0.77 -3.04 -23.71
N ASP A 177 -0.36 -3.52 -24.26
CA ASP A 177 -1.08 -2.86 -25.35
C ASP A 177 -1.98 -1.69 -24.90
N ASN A 178 -2.25 -1.55 -23.59
CA ASN A 178 -3.14 -0.53 -23.03
C ASN A 178 -2.39 0.54 -22.25
N PHE A 179 -1.09 0.61 -22.39
CA PHE A 179 -0.23 1.34 -21.50
C PHE A 179 -0.25 2.84 -21.75
N MET A 180 -1.21 3.52 -21.20
CA MET A 180 -1.36 4.98 -21.34
C MET A 180 -0.44 5.79 -20.41
N LEU A 181 0.17 5.17 -19.41
CA LEU A 181 0.97 5.88 -18.40
C LEU A 181 2.47 5.99 -18.74
N MET A 182 2.99 5.16 -19.65
CA MET A 182 4.41 5.19 -20.04
C MET A 182 4.71 5.66 -21.44
N ASP A 183 3.76 5.58 -22.37
CA ASP A 183 4.03 5.77 -23.81
C ASP A 183 3.96 7.23 -24.29
N ASN A 184 3.68 8.17 -23.43
CA ASN A 184 3.49 9.58 -23.79
C ASN A 184 4.64 10.52 -23.44
N HIS A 185 5.84 9.98 -23.20
CA HIS A 185 6.99 10.80 -22.82
C HIS A 185 8.17 10.70 -23.77
N THR A 186 7.91 10.44 -25.05
CA THR A 186 8.89 10.60 -26.14
C THR A 186 8.73 11.92 -26.86
#